data_85e579baba57e6f1b0accf245afcc557
#
_entry.id   85e579baba57e6f1b0accf245afcc557
#
_cell.length_a   1.000
_cell.length_b   1.000
_cell.length_c   1.000
_cell.angle_alpha   90.00
_cell.angle_beta   90.00
_cell.angle_gamma   90.00
#
_symmetry.space_group_name_H-M   'P 1'
#
loop_
_entity.id
_entity.type
_entity.pdbx_description
1 polymer ?
#
loop_
_entity_poly.entity_id
_entity_poly.type
_entity_poly.pdbx_seq_one_letter_code
_entity_poly.pdbx_strand_id
1 'polypeptide(L)'
;MNATHTEGTLPAVNHQNVEEICDLIAAKRQQFCTLSDGIWDTPELNYEEHRSAAQHEAVLKAEGFRLTKGIADMPTALLGEFGEGLPIIAILGEYDALPGLSQQANVAEPKPLENGGNGHGCGHNLLGTAALQAATAVKDYLQKHALSGTVRFYGCPAEEGGSSKGFMVKEGVFDDVDIALCWHPATFTGVNSPVSLACNELNFYFKGRAAHAAASPHLGRSALDAVELMNVGVNYMREHMPSSARIHYAITDSGGHAPNVVQASATVRYLVRARQLPELHQLVKRVKKIAEGAALMTETEVSSEVISGDANLLANPPLEARMHEHLLALGPIPFDDEDRKMAAMFQTALSAEDIAESYARFGVKPQPGLTLHDGIYPLYSPNDAFIGSTDVGTVSWVVPTVQIRSATYAIGTPAHSWQLVAQGKTGAAHKGTEYAAKAMASLAIDLLVTPELIAQAKADHQERLQQTPFENPIPDDVLPPIPQG
;
A
#
# COMPACT_ATOMS: atom_id res chain seq x y z
N MET A 1 -14.98 40.94 13.39
CA MET A 1 -13.97 41.44 12.44
C MET A 1 -13.76 40.32 11.44
N ASN A 2 -14.32 40.45 10.25
CA ASN A 2 -14.17 39.44 9.20
C ASN A 2 -12.76 39.54 8.61
N ALA A 3 -11.94 38.53 8.92
CA ALA A 3 -10.70 38.32 8.17
C ALA A 3 -11.09 37.73 6.82
N THR A 4 -11.13 38.56 5.80
CA THR A 4 -11.14 38.11 4.41
C THR A 4 -9.80 37.46 4.13
N HIS A 5 -9.76 36.10 4.20
CA HIS A 5 -8.69 35.37 3.51
C HIS A 5 -8.86 35.63 2.02
N THR A 6 -7.97 36.42 1.46
CA THR A 6 -7.75 36.45 0.02
C THR A 6 -7.13 35.10 -0.32
N GLU A 7 -7.95 34.17 -0.82
CA GLU A 7 -7.46 32.98 -1.52
C GLU A 7 -6.67 33.47 -2.74
N GLY A 8 -5.36 33.54 -2.59
CA GLY A 8 -4.46 33.72 -3.71
C GLY A 8 -4.59 32.50 -4.62
N THR A 9 -5.10 32.69 -5.82
CA THR A 9 -5.13 31.62 -6.84
C THR A 9 -3.71 31.13 -7.08
N LEU A 10 -3.47 29.85 -6.87
CA LEU A 10 -2.19 29.22 -7.19
C LEU A 10 -1.86 29.44 -8.68
N PRO A 11 -0.58 29.60 -9.04
CA PRO A 11 -0.18 29.68 -10.43
C PRO A 11 -0.57 28.41 -11.17
N ALA A 12 -0.89 28.50 -12.46
CA ALA A 12 -1.11 27.33 -13.31
C ALA A 12 0.11 26.42 -13.35
N VAL A 13 -0.09 25.12 -13.60
CA VAL A 13 1.01 24.15 -13.78
C VAL A 13 1.97 24.66 -14.85
N ASN A 14 3.27 24.70 -14.52
CA ASN A 14 4.29 25.11 -15.45
C ASN A 14 4.62 24.00 -16.46
N HIS A 15 4.10 24.12 -17.69
CA HIS A 15 4.32 23.13 -18.73
C HIS A 15 5.78 22.91 -19.11
N GLN A 16 6.64 23.95 -19.02
CA GLN A 16 8.07 23.79 -19.31
C GLN A 16 8.75 22.87 -18.29
N ASN A 17 8.39 23.00 -17.00
CA ASN A 17 8.90 22.10 -15.96
C ASN A 17 8.41 20.65 -16.21
N VAL A 18 7.15 20.49 -16.62
CA VAL A 18 6.59 19.15 -16.95
C VAL A 18 7.34 18.52 -18.13
N GLU A 19 7.58 19.26 -19.21
CA GLU A 19 8.34 18.79 -20.36
C GLU A 19 9.77 18.41 -19.97
N GLU A 20 10.46 19.25 -19.20
CA GLU A 20 11.83 18.96 -18.74
C GLU A 20 11.89 17.69 -17.87
N ILE A 21 10.93 17.50 -16.95
CA ILE A 21 10.83 16.28 -16.14
C ILE A 21 10.59 15.06 -17.03
N CYS A 22 9.74 15.17 -18.05
CA CYS A 22 9.53 14.09 -19.01
C CYS A 22 10.83 13.68 -19.71
N ASP A 23 11.65 14.65 -20.11
CA ASP A 23 12.95 14.40 -20.75
C ASP A 23 13.95 13.75 -19.80
N LEU A 24 14.05 14.21 -18.55
CA LEU A 24 14.93 13.62 -17.53
C LEU A 24 14.56 12.17 -17.24
N ILE A 25 13.27 11.85 -17.15
CA ILE A 25 12.77 10.49 -16.94
C ILE A 25 13.03 9.62 -18.17
N ALA A 26 12.74 10.12 -19.37
CA ALA A 26 12.96 9.38 -20.62
C ALA A 26 14.44 9.04 -20.85
N ALA A 27 15.36 9.93 -20.46
CA ALA A 27 16.80 9.72 -20.57
C ALA A 27 17.30 8.50 -19.77
N LYS A 28 16.60 8.10 -18.70
CA LYS A 28 16.97 6.97 -17.84
C LYS A 28 16.01 5.78 -17.95
N ARG A 29 15.09 5.80 -18.91
CA ARG A 29 14.04 4.78 -19.09
C ARG A 29 14.59 3.35 -19.03
N GLN A 30 15.65 3.05 -19.79
CA GLN A 30 16.21 1.69 -19.88
C GLN A 30 16.74 1.19 -18.53
N GLN A 31 17.38 2.07 -17.74
CA GLN A 31 17.87 1.74 -16.41
C GLN A 31 16.73 1.31 -15.49
N PHE A 32 15.63 2.06 -15.48
CA PHE A 32 14.49 1.77 -14.61
C PHE A 32 13.63 0.62 -15.10
N CYS A 33 13.47 0.41 -16.40
CA CYS A 33 12.87 -0.83 -16.91
C CYS A 33 13.69 -2.06 -16.47
N THR A 34 15.02 -1.99 -16.54
CA THR A 34 15.90 -3.08 -16.08
C THR A 34 15.76 -3.31 -14.56
N LEU A 35 15.66 -2.25 -13.75
CA LEU A 35 15.42 -2.38 -12.31
C LEU A 35 14.09 -3.07 -12.04
N SER A 36 12.99 -2.61 -12.67
CA SER A 36 11.66 -3.21 -12.51
C SER A 36 11.64 -4.70 -12.86
N ASP A 37 12.26 -5.06 -13.99
CA ASP A 37 12.36 -6.44 -14.45
C ASP A 37 13.20 -7.29 -13.49
N GLY A 38 14.27 -6.73 -12.95
CA GLY A 38 15.12 -7.38 -11.96
C GLY A 38 14.40 -7.66 -10.64
N ILE A 39 13.60 -6.70 -10.15
CA ILE A 39 12.75 -6.89 -8.98
C ILE A 39 11.69 -7.96 -9.26
N TRP A 40 11.03 -7.90 -10.43
CA TRP A 40 10.04 -8.90 -10.84
C TRP A 40 10.63 -10.33 -10.84
N ASP A 41 11.89 -10.50 -11.23
CA ASP A 41 12.62 -11.78 -11.24
C ASP A 41 13.04 -12.26 -9.83
N THR A 42 12.87 -11.41 -8.81
CA THR A 42 13.26 -11.72 -7.42
C THR A 42 12.09 -11.48 -6.45
N PRO A 43 10.97 -12.23 -6.57
CA PRO A 43 9.78 -12.01 -5.77
C PRO A 43 9.99 -12.50 -4.33
N GLU A 44 10.40 -11.60 -3.45
CA GLU A 44 10.65 -11.82 -2.02
C GLU A 44 9.47 -11.35 -1.18
N LEU A 45 9.19 -12.06 -0.08
CA LEU A 45 8.06 -11.77 0.79
C LEU A 45 8.44 -10.77 1.89
N ASN A 46 7.43 -10.34 2.64
CA ASN A 46 7.51 -9.38 3.75
C ASN A 46 8.76 -9.52 4.61
N TYR A 47 9.55 -8.46 4.70
CA TYR A 47 10.81 -8.34 5.44
C TYR A 47 11.97 -9.24 4.98
N GLU A 48 11.77 -10.03 3.92
CA GLU A 48 12.80 -10.88 3.30
C GLU A 48 13.27 -10.33 1.94
N GLU A 49 12.92 -9.07 1.59
CA GLU A 49 13.18 -8.42 0.30
C GLU A 49 14.66 -7.99 0.14
N HIS A 50 15.60 -8.85 0.55
CA HIS A 50 17.03 -8.50 0.58
C HIS A 50 17.62 -8.20 -0.79
N ARG A 51 17.26 -8.98 -1.83
CA ARG A 51 17.76 -8.78 -3.20
C ARG A 51 17.08 -7.61 -3.86
N SER A 52 15.78 -7.41 -3.63
CA SER A 52 15.00 -6.29 -4.13
C SER A 52 15.52 -4.98 -3.53
N ALA A 53 15.74 -4.93 -2.22
CA ALA A 53 16.36 -3.80 -1.54
C ALA A 53 17.78 -3.51 -2.07
N ALA A 54 18.60 -4.57 -2.28
CA ALA A 54 19.96 -4.41 -2.81
C ALA A 54 19.99 -3.83 -4.24
N GLN A 55 19.01 -4.15 -5.09
CA GLN A 55 18.89 -3.58 -6.42
C GLN A 55 18.53 -2.09 -6.36
N HIS A 56 17.60 -1.68 -5.49
CA HIS A 56 17.30 -0.27 -5.23
C HIS A 56 18.51 0.47 -4.66
N GLU A 57 19.21 -0.12 -3.69
CA GLU A 57 20.46 0.41 -3.11
C GLU A 57 21.52 0.69 -4.20
N ALA A 58 21.71 -0.23 -5.13
CA ALA A 58 22.68 -0.08 -6.22
C ALA A 58 22.35 1.14 -7.11
N VAL A 59 21.07 1.35 -7.44
CA VAL A 59 20.64 2.52 -8.22
C VAL A 59 20.78 3.80 -7.41
N LEU A 60 20.38 3.83 -6.14
CA LEU A 60 20.54 5.00 -5.25
C LEU A 60 22.00 5.45 -5.17
N LYS A 61 22.92 4.50 -5.01
CA LYS A 61 24.37 4.79 -4.99
C LYS A 61 24.87 5.32 -6.33
N ALA A 62 24.48 4.67 -7.43
CA ALA A 62 24.87 5.08 -8.78
C ALA A 62 24.37 6.50 -9.11
N GLU A 63 23.20 6.85 -8.64
CA GLU A 63 22.58 8.16 -8.81
C GLU A 63 23.07 9.21 -7.80
N GLY A 64 23.91 8.83 -6.83
CA GLY A 64 24.56 9.77 -5.91
C GLY A 64 23.68 10.22 -4.74
N PHE A 65 22.69 9.43 -4.34
CA PHE A 65 21.92 9.68 -3.12
C PHE A 65 22.73 9.35 -1.87
N ARG A 66 22.53 10.12 -0.81
CA ARG A 66 22.94 9.72 0.55
C ARG A 66 22.04 8.60 1.02
N LEU A 67 22.62 7.43 1.26
CA LEU A 67 21.88 6.22 1.58
C LEU A 67 21.95 5.89 3.07
N THR A 68 20.80 5.67 3.70
CA THR A 68 20.64 5.04 5.02
C THR A 68 19.89 3.73 4.87
N LYS A 69 20.40 2.67 5.52
CA LYS A 69 19.83 1.32 5.47
C LYS A 69 19.30 0.92 6.83
N GLY A 70 18.33 0.03 6.85
CA GLY A 70 17.79 -0.52 8.09
C GLY A 70 17.03 0.52 8.92
N ILE A 71 16.35 1.48 8.27
CA ILE A 71 15.54 2.47 8.98
C ILE A 71 14.41 1.78 9.76
N ALA A 72 14.08 2.33 10.93
CA ALA A 72 13.11 1.76 11.86
C ALA A 72 13.41 0.28 12.22
N ASP A 73 14.71 -0.08 12.33
CA ASP A 73 15.20 -1.43 12.64
C ASP A 73 14.75 -2.53 11.65
N MET A 74 14.35 -2.16 10.44
CA MET A 74 13.96 -3.09 9.38
C MET A 74 15.09 -3.26 8.34
N PRO A 75 15.76 -4.42 8.27
CA PRO A 75 16.97 -4.62 7.45
C PRO A 75 16.81 -4.33 5.96
N THR A 76 15.60 -4.52 5.43
CA THR A 76 15.26 -4.32 4.02
C THR A 76 14.72 -2.92 3.72
N ALA A 77 14.52 -2.06 4.74
CA ALA A 77 14.08 -0.69 4.57
C ALA A 77 15.23 0.27 4.22
N LEU A 78 14.97 1.19 3.29
CA LEU A 78 15.97 2.10 2.72
C LEU A 78 15.51 3.55 2.77
N LEU A 79 16.45 4.49 2.97
CA LEU A 79 16.27 5.91 2.73
C LEU A 79 17.39 6.42 1.82
N GLY A 80 17.00 6.91 0.65
CA GLY A 80 17.87 7.64 -0.25
C GLY A 80 17.54 9.14 -0.22
N GLU A 81 18.49 9.99 0.16
CA GLU A 81 18.28 11.43 0.29
C GLU A 81 19.18 12.21 -0.64
N PHE A 82 18.64 13.26 -1.27
CA PHE A 82 19.40 14.20 -2.08
C PHE A 82 18.90 15.64 -1.90
N GLY A 83 19.83 16.60 -2.00
CA GLY A 83 19.55 18.01 -1.78
C GLY A 83 19.81 18.44 -0.34
N GLU A 84 19.53 19.71 -0.05
CA GLU A 84 19.70 20.33 1.27
C GLU A 84 18.62 21.40 1.49
N GLY A 85 18.15 21.50 2.73
CA GLY A 85 17.16 22.50 3.14
C GLY A 85 15.71 22.06 2.88
N LEU A 86 14.83 23.00 3.14
CA LEU A 86 13.38 22.82 2.98
C LEU A 86 12.90 23.29 1.60
N PRO A 87 11.77 22.76 1.12
CA PRO A 87 10.97 21.67 1.74
C PRO A 87 11.59 20.30 1.55
N ILE A 88 11.15 19.33 2.38
CA ILE A 88 11.50 17.92 2.28
C ILE A 88 10.33 17.15 1.67
N ILE A 89 10.52 16.63 0.47
CA ILE A 89 9.52 15.87 -0.26
C ILE A 89 9.87 14.37 -0.22
N ALA A 90 9.00 13.58 0.36
CA ALA A 90 9.12 12.12 0.38
C ALA A 90 8.44 11.48 -0.85
N ILE A 91 9.07 10.47 -1.42
CA ILE A 91 8.49 9.60 -2.45
C ILE A 91 8.59 8.16 -1.94
N LEU A 92 7.44 7.52 -1.75
CA LEU A 92 7.33 6.19 -1.14
C LEU A 92 7.36 5.11 -2.21
N GLY A 93 8.20 4.10 -2.04
CA GLY A 93 8.32 2.95 -2.92
C GLY A 93 8.21 1.64 -2.17
N GLU A 94 7.60 0.62 -2.79
CA GLU A 94 7.37 -0.72 -2.25
C GLU A 94 7.97 -1.75 -3.20
N TYR A 95 8.35 -2.95 -2.70
CA TYR A 95 8.99 -3.99 -3.50
C TYR A 95 8.80 -5.42 -2.98
N ASP A 96 7.89 -5.63 -2.03
CA ASP A 96 7.49 -6.95 -1.56
C ASP A 96 6.58 -7.67 -2.56
N ALA A 97 6.58 -9.00 -2.51
CA ALA A 97 5.80 -9.89 -3.37
C ALA A 97 4.80 -10.71 -2.55
N LEU A 98 3.97 -11.49 -3.25
CA LEU A 98 2.95 -12.35 -2.67
C LEU A 98 3.26 -13.83 -2.87
N PRO A 99 2.94 -14.69 -1.89
CA PRO A 99 3.18 -16.12 -1.99
C PRO A 99 2.24 -16.80 -2.99
N GLY A 100 2.71 -17.88 -3.61
CA GLY A 100 1.88 -18.75 -4.45
C GLY A 100 1.49 -18.18 -5.81
N LEU A 101 2.08 -17.06 -6.23
CA LEU A 101 1.73 -16.33 -7.46
C LEU A 101 2.82 -16.39 -8.54
N SER A 102 3.76 -17.35 -8.44
CA SER A 102 4.77 -17.54 -9.48
C SER A 102 4.14 -17.70 -10.86
N GLN A 103 4.63 -16.93 -11.85
CA GLN A 103 4.03 -16.89 -13.17
C GLN A 103 5.08 -16.49 -14.21
N GLN A 104 4.95 -17.01 -15.43
CA GLN A 104 5.76 -16.59 -16.58
C GLN A 104 5.26 -15.22 -17.10
N ALA A 105 6.20 -14.29 -17.35
CA ALA A 105 5.89 -12.99 -17.92
C ALA A 105 5.35 -13.09 -19.35
N ASN A 106 4.46 -12.16 -19.71
CA ASN A 106 3.91 -12.01 -21.08
C ASN A 106 3.12 -13.22 -21.60
N VAL A 107 2.60 -14.07 -20.72
CA VAL A 107 1.82 -15.26 -21.08
C VAL A 107 0.42 -15.16 -20.48
N ALA A 108 -0.60 -15.14 -21.33
CA ALA A 108 -2.01 -14.98 -20.96
C ALA A 108 -2.69 -16.32 -20.58
N GLU A 109 -1.97 -17.19 -19.91
CA GLU A 109 -2.44 -18.46 -19.34
C GLU A 109 -1.70 -18.76 -18.03
N PRO A 110 -2.30 -19.52 -17.08
CA PRO A 110 -1.61 -19.93 -15.87
C PRO A 110 -0.39 -20.79 -16.19
N LYS A 111 0.80 -20.27 -15.91
CA LYS A 111 2.07 -20.95 -16.19
C LYS A 111 3.12 -20.56 -15.15
N PRO A 112 3.09 -21.17 -13.96
CA PRO A 112 4.04 -20.86 -12.91
C PRO A 112 5.46 -21.22 -13.35
N LEU A 113 6.42 -20.35 -13.02
CA LEU A 113 7.86 -20.65 -13.17
C LEU A 113 8.32 -21.66 -12.13
N GLU A 114 7.77 -21.55 -10.92
CA GLU A 114 7.99 -22.44 -9.79
C GLU A 114 6.64 -22.78 -9.15
N ASN A 115 6.40 -24.07 -8.93
CA ASN A 115 5.12 -24.49 -8.33
C ASN A 115 5.03 -24.04 -6.87
N GLY A 116 4.04 -23.22 -6.53
CA GLY A 116 3.89 -22.61 -5.21
C GLY A 116 4.86 -21.45 -4.93
N GLY A 117 5.68 -21.05 -5.90
CA GLY A 117 6.60 -19.92 -5.77
C GLY A 117 5.89 -18.55 -5.71
N ASN A 118 6.63 -17.52 -5.37
CA ASN A 118 6.13 -16.15 -5.18
C ASN A 118 6.00 -15.38 -6.51
N GLY A 119 5.26 -14.27 -6.49
CA GLY A 119 5.13 -13.37 -7.63
C GLY A 119 4.64 -11.97 -7.23
N HIS A 120 4.99 -10.95 -8.02
CA HIS A 120 4.55 -9.57 -7.80
C HIS A 120 3.08 -9.38 -8.20
N GLY A 121 2.17 -9.95 -7.41
CA GLY A 121 0.71 -9.94 -7.64
C GLY A 121 0.03 -8.61 -7.35
N CYS A 122 0.74 -7.63 -6.77
CA CYS A 122 0.30 -6.26 -6.55
C CYS A 122 1.07 -5.24 -7.41
N GLY A 123 2.13 -5.68 -8.10
CA GLY A 123 2.93 -4.83 -8.99
C GLY A 123 3.95 -3.96 -8.28
N HIS A 124 4.41 -4.36 -7.11
CA HIS A 124 5.40 -3.59 -6.34
C HIS A 124 6.78 -3.52 -7.04
N ASN A 125 7.09 -4.44 -7.97
CA ASN A 125 8.24 -4.28 -8.87
C ASN A 125 8.18 -2.98 -9.68
N LEU A 126 6.98 -2.58 -10.12
CA LEU A 126 6.73 -1.31 -10.82
C LEU A 126 6.70 -0.14 -9.84
N LEU A 127 6.07 -0.34 -8.68
CA LEU A 127 5.80 0.70 -7.68
C LEU A 127 7.10 1.29 -7.13
N GLY A 128 7.98 0.48 -6.58
CA GLY A 128 9.28 0.93 -6.05
C GLY A 128 10.16 1.55 -7.11
N THR A 129 10.13 0.98 -8.33
CA THR A 129 10.88 1.49 -9.47
C THR A 129 10.46 2.90 -9.88
N ALA A 130 9.15 3.17 -10.05
CA ALA A 130 8.68 4.50 -10.42
C ALA A 130 8.95 5.55 -9.34
N ALA A 131 8.82 5.16 -8.06
CA ALA A 131 9.14 6.03 -6.94
C ALA A 131 10.61 6.46 -6.96
N LEU A 132 11.54 5.52 -7.18
CA LEU A 132 12.96 5.82 -7.29
C LEU A 132 13.30 6.61 -8.58
N GLN A 133 12.62 6.32 -9.69
CA GLN A 133 12.78 7.07 -10.94
C GLN A 133 12.32 8.53 -10.77
N ALA A 134 11.19 8.75 -10.09
CA ALA A 134 10.69 10.08 -9.76
C ALA A 134 11.69 10.85 -8.88
N ALA A 135 12.17 10.24 -7.80
CA ALA A 135 13.17 10.84 -6.92
C ALA A 135 14.46 11.21 -7.68
N THR A 136 14.90 10.34 -8.62
CA THR A 136 16.06 10.58 -9.45
C THR A 136 15.85 11.78 -10.39
N ALA A 137 14.69 11.90 -11.02
CA ALA A 137 14.37 13.05 -11.88
C ALA A 137 14.31 14.35 -11.09
N VAL A 138 13.72 14.34 -9.89
CA VAL A 138 13.72 15.51 -8.97
C VAL A 138 15.15 15.89 -8.59
N LYS A 139 16.00 14.92 -8.24
CA LYS A 139 17.42 15.13 -7.96
C LYS A 139 18.14 15.79 -9.15
N ASP A 140 17.96 15.27 -10.36
CA ASP A 140 18.59 15.81 -11.57
C ASP A 140 18.14 17.26 -11.84
N TYR A 141 16.85 17.54 -11.61
CA TYR A 141 16.30 18.89 -11.74
C TYR A 141 16.88 19.86 -10.70
N LEU A 142 16.94 19.45 -9.41
CA LEU A 142 17.54 20.25 -8.34
C LEU A 142 19.01 20.61 -8.65
N GLN A 143 19.78 19.64 -9.13
CA GLN A 143 21.18 19.87 -9.54
C GLN A 143 21.29 20.85 -10.71
N LYS A 144 20.48 20.64 -11.76
CA LYS A 144 20.55 21.47 -12.98
C LYS A 144 20.18 22.92 -12.72
N HIS A 145 19.22 23.16 -11.85
CA HIS A 145 18.71 24.51 -11.54
C HIS A 145 19.30 25.11 -10.26
N ALA A 146 20.20 24.40 -9.58
CA ALA A 146 20.79 24.81 -8.29
C ALA A 146 19.73 25.25 -7.27
N LEU A 147 18.64 24.52 -7.18
CA LEU A 147 17.52 24.79 -6.26
C LEU A 147 17.81 24.21 -4.87
N SER A 148 17.37 24.93 -3.84
CA SER A 148 17.29 24.43 -2.47
C SER A 148 16.07 23.52 -2.32
N GLY A 149 16.16 22.53 -1.42
CA GLY A 149 15.13 21.58 -1.11
C GLY A 149 15.71 20.16 -1.06
N THR A 150 14.94 19.24 -0.50
CA THR A 150 15.36 17.85 -0.29
C THR A 150 14.34 16.90 -0.89
N VAL A 151 14.80 15.94 -1.67
CA VAL A 151 14.00 14.79 -2.10
C VAL A 151 14.48 13.54 -1.39
N ARG A 152 13.54 12.76 -0.86
CA ARG A 152 13.79 11.48 -0.22
C ARG A 152 13.03 10.36 -0.92
N PHE A 153 13.74 9.32 -1.31
CA PHE A 153 13.15 8.03 -1.65
C PHE A 153 13.11 7.15 -0.40
N TYR A 154 11.92 6.70 -0.03
CA TYR A 154 11.74 5.70 1.02
C TYR A 154 11.46 4.35 0.39
N GLY A 155 12.38 3.40 0.56
CA GLY A 155 12.16 1.99 0.22
C GLY A 155 11.47 1.30 1.38
N CYS A 156 10.19 0.99 1.20
CA CYS A 156 9.30 0.46 2.21
C CYS A 156 9.03 -1.02 1.94
N PRO A 157 9.57 -1.95 2.75
CA PRO A 157 9.28 -3.37 2.65
C PRO A 157 7.89 -3.70 3.22
N ALA A 158 7.43 -4.94 3.02
CA ALA A 158 6.35 -5.57 3.76
C ALA A 158 5.02 -4.79 3.81
N GLU A 159 4.59 -4.20 2.69
CA GLU A 159 3.28 -3.54 2.61
C GLU A 159 2.14 -4.57 2.69
N GLU A 160 2.31 -5.74 2.05
CA GLU A 160 1.27 -6.77 1.89
C GLU A 160 0.86 -7.48 3.20
N GLY A 161 1.59 -7.28 4.28
CA GLY A 161 1.23 -7.94 5.55
C GLY A 161 2.07 -7.55 6.75
N GLY A 162 3.06 -6.68 6.58
CA GLY A 162 3.97 -6.27 7.65
C GLY A 162 3.77 -4.84 8.14
N SER A 163 3.05 -3.99 7.40
CA SER A 163 2.77 -2.58 7.75
C SER A 163 4.04 -1.77 8.07
N SER A 164 5.10 -1.91 7.25
CA SER A 164 6.41 -1.29 7.56
C SER A 164 6.32 0.22 7.72
N LYS A 165 5.48 0.91 6.92
CA LYS A 165 5.29 2.36 7.04
C LYS A 165 4.65 2.75 8.38
N GLY A 166 3.81 1.87 8.95
CA GLY A 166 3.26 2.06 10.31
C GLY A 166 4.35 2.05 11.37
N PHE A 167 5.34 1.15 11.25
CA PHE A 167 6.52 1.13 12.12
C PHE A 167 7.45 2.32 11.86
N MET A 168 7.65 2.73 10.60
CA MET A 168 8.41 3.94 10.27
C MET A 168 7.79 5.19 10.91
N VAL A 169 6.46 5.32 10.87
CA VAL A 169 5.74 6.41 11.54
C VAL A 169 5.96 6.35 13.05
N LYS A 170 5.86 5.17 13.65
CA LYS A 170 6.08 4.98 15.09
C LYS A 170 7.49 5.42 15.53
N GLU A 171 8.50 5.16 14.72
CA GLU A 171 9.90 5.55 14.97
C GLU A 171 10.24 6.98 14.52
N GLY A 172 9.24 7.80 14.14
CA GLY A 172 9.42 9.21 13.78
C GLY A 172 10.17 9.45 12.46
N VAL A 173 10.25 8.46 11.57
CA VAL A 173 11.00 8.53 10.32
C VAL A 173 10.51 9.64 9.39
N PHE A 174 9.26 10.07 9.56
CA PHE A 174 8.63 11.10 8.72
C PHE A 174 8.44 12.45 9.43
N ASP A 175 8.94 12.65 10.64
CA ASP A 175 8.64 13.83 11.48
C ASP A 175 9.08 15.16 10.85
N ASP A 176 10.12 15.16 10.03
CA ASP A 176 10.65 16.33 9.34
C ASP A 176 10.20 16.46 7.87
N VAL A 177 9.35 15.54 7.38
CA VAL A 177 8.84 15.53 6.01
C VAL A 177 7.71 16.54 5.83
N ASP A 178 7.76 17.33 4.77
CA ASP A 178 6.71 18.31 4.47
C ASP A 178 5.54 17.72 3.70
N ILE A 179 5.81 16.91 2.68
CA ILE A 179 4.81 16.28 1.81
C ILE A 179 5.28 14.86 1.44
N ALA A 180 4.37 13.91 1.37
CA ALA A 180 4.60 12.57 0.86
C ALA A 180 3.83 12.29 -0.44
N LEU A 181 4.53 11.71 -1.41
CA LEU A 181 3.99 11.32 -2.70
C LEU A 181 4.12 9.82 -2.87
N CYS A 182 3.09 9.19 -3.40
CA CYS A 182 3.13 7.78 -3.76
C CYS A 182 2.20 7.47 -4.93
N TRP A 183 2.28 6.25 -5.41
CA TRP A 183 1.43 5.78 -6.49
C TRP A 183 1.11 4.29 -6.32
N HIS A 184 0.21 3.77 -7.13
CA HIS A 184 -0.04 2.33 -7.20
C HIS A 184 -0.39 1.92 -8.64
N PRO A 185 0.16 0.79 -9.13
CA PRO A 185 -0.27 0.19 -10.39
C PRO A 185 -1.76 -0.12 -10.42
N ALA A 186 -2.40 0.12 -11.55
CA ALA A 186 -3.85 -0.07 -11.70
C ALA A 186 -4.25 -0.34 -13.16
N THR A 187 -5.53 -0.45 -13.40
CA THR A 187 -6.13 -0.53 -14.74
C THR A 187 -6.58 0.82 -15.30
N PHE A 188 -6.61 1.86 -14.46
CA PHE A 188 -7.00 3.23 -14.81
C PHE A 188 -6.07 4.25 -14.16
N THR A 189 -5.95 5.42 -14.79
CA THR A 189 -5.09 6.52 -14.31
C THR A 189 -5.88 7.65 -13.72
N GLY A 190 -5.46 8.15 -12.55
CA GLY A 190 -6.04 9.31 -11.87
C GLY A 190 -5.54 9.45 -10.44
N VAL A 191 -6.01 10.47 -9.75
CA VAL A 191 -5.74 10.64 -8.33
C VAL A 191 -6.53 9.60 -7.54
N ASN A 192 -5.87 8.88 -6.64
CA ASN A 192 -6.52 7.87 -5.84
C ASN A 192 -7.52 8.52 -4.87
N SER A 193 -8.77 8.06 -4.90
CA SER A 193 -9.73 8.48 -3.88
C SER A 193 -9.28 7.98 -2.50
N PRO A 194 -9.32 8.80 -1.44
CA PRO A 194 -8.85 8.40 -0.11
C PRO A 194 -9.86 7.49 0.61
N VAL A 195 -10.10 6.30 0.07
CA VAL A 195 -11.12 5.34 0.53
C VAL A 195 -10.47 4.01 0.94
N SER A 196 -9.29 4.02 1.55
CA SER A 196 -8.72 2.82 2.13
C SER A 196 -9.33 2.50 3.50
N LEU A 197 -9.25 1.25 3.93
CA LEU A 197 -9.72 0.82 5.23
C LEU A 197 -8.57 0.83 6.25
N ALA A 198 -8.84 1.35 7.44
CA ALA A 198 -7.99 1.09 8.60
C ALA A 198 -8.08 -0.39 8.97
N CYS A 199 -6.97 -1.02 9.39
CA CYS A 199 -6.98 -2.41 9.81
C CYS A 199 -6.01 -2.70 10.97
N ASN A 200 -6.32 -3.77 11.72
CA ASN A 200 -5.40 -4.41 12.65
C ASN A 200 -5.42 -5.91 12.44
N GLU A 201 -4.24 -6.50 12.43
CA GLU A 201 -4.04 -7.93 12.53
C GLU A 201 -3.64 -8.31 13.95
N LEU A 202 -4.33 -9.28 14.55
CA LEU A 202 -4.12 -9.69 15.94
C LEU A 202 -4.09 -11.21 16.05
N ASN A 203 -3.15 -11.72 16.85
CA ASN A 203 -3.20 -13.09 17.34
C ASN A 203 -3.89 -13.12 18.71
N PHE A 204 -4.71 -14.15 18.94
CA PHE A 204 -5.27 -14.51 20.24
C PHE A 204 -4.76 -15.88 20.61
N TYR A 205 -4.07 -15.95 21.75
CA TYR A 205 -3.47 -17.15 22.29
C TYR A 205 -4.31 -17.63 23.47
N PHE A 206 -4.94 -18.81 23.33
CA PHE A 206 -5.69 -19.44 24.39
C PHE A 206 -4.85 -20.53 25.05
N LYS A 207 -4.89 -20.58 26.40
CA LYS A 207 -4.21 -21.58 27.20
C LYS A 207 -5.18 -22.26 28.14
N GLY A 208 -5.29 -23.57 28.00
CA GLY A 208 -6.15 -24.43 28.78
C GLY A 208 -5.35 -25.53 29.51
N ARG A 209 -6.00 -26.69 29.66
CA ARG A 209 -5.42 -27.85 30.35
C ARG A 209 -5.69 -29.14 29.58
N ALA A 210 -4.65 -29.87 29.24
CA ALA A 210 -4.79 -31.18 28.61
C ALA A 210 -5.39 -32.22 29.57
N ALA A 211 -6.15 -33.13 29.01
CA ALA A 211 -6.67 -34.31 29.67
C ALA A 211 -6.96 -35.40 28.65
N HIS A 212 -7.07 -36.66 29.11
CA HIS A 212 -7.59 -37.74 28.25
C HIS A 212 -9.10 -37.55 28.06
N ALA A 213 -9.52 -37.23 26.83
CA ALA A 213 -10.89 -36.81 26.53
C ALA A 213 -12.00 -37.85 26.89
N ALA A 214 -11.64 -39.11 26.95
CA ALA A 214 -12.57 -40.16 27.34
C ALA A 214 -12.41 -40.59 28.83
N ALA A 215 -11.17 -40.68 29.34
CA ALA A 215 -10.92 -41.20 30.67
C ALA A 215 -11.10 -40.14 31.78
N SER A 216 -10.72 -38.89 31.50
CA SER A 216 -10.70 -37.80 32.51
C SER A 216 -11.13 -36.46 31.92
N PRO A 217 -12.24 -36.36 31.13
CA PRO A 217 -12.62 -35.14 30.43
C PRO A 217 -12.89 -33.98 31.40
N HIS A 218 -13.37 -34.25 32.59
CA HIS A 218 -13.68 -33.28 33.65
C HIS A 218 -12.45 -32.50 34.17
N LEU A 219 -11.25 -33.02 33.94
CA LEU A 219 -10.00 -32.37 34.29
C LEU A 219 -9.44 -31.49 33.17
N GLY A 220 -9.96 -31.58 31.94
CA GLY A 220 -9.56 -30.81 30.80
C GLY A 220 -10.20 -29.43 30.75
N ARG A 221 -9.51 -28.47 30.11
CA ARG A 221 -10.02 -27.15 29.71
C ARG A 221 -9.53 -26.92 28.30
N SER A 222 -10.45 -26.93 27.33
CA SER A 222 -10.08 -26.88 25.92
C SER A 222 -9.85 -25.45 25.45
N ALA A 223 -8.63 -25.15 25.06
CA ALA A 223 -8.27 -23.91 24.40
C ALA A 223 -8.93 -23.77 23.01
N LEU A 224 -9.14 -24.90 22.32
CA LEU A 224 -9.81 -24.92 21.01
C LEU A 224 -11.30 -24.58 21.15
N ASP A 225 -12.00 -25.07 22.18
CA ASP A 225 -13.38 -24.70 22.45
C ASP A 225 -13.51 -23.20 22.72
N ALA A 226 -12.50 -22.59 23.40
CA ALA A 226 -12.46 -21.15 23.60
C ALA A 226 -12.33 -20.38 22.27
N VAL A 227 -11.49 -20.85 21.34
CA VAL A 227 -11.35 -20.29 19.99
C VAL A 227 -12.70 -20.39 19.24
N GLU A 228 -13.35 -21.54 19.29
CA GLU A 228 -14.66 -21.73 18.63
C GLU A 228 -15.73 -20.79 19.19
N LEU A 229 -15.82 -20.66 20.52
CA LEU A 229 -16.75 -19.74 21.16
C LEU A 229 -16.43 -18.27 20.83
N MET A 230 -15.15 -17.89 20.78
CA MET A 230 -14.75 -16.56 20.32
C MET A 230 -15.23 -16.31 18.88
N ASN A 231 -15.01 -17.25 17.97
CA ASN A 231 -15.41 -17.14 16.57
C ASN A 231 -16.93 -17.00 16.43
N VAL A 232 -17.70 -17.77 17.20
CA VAL A 232 -19.16 -17.63 17.26
C VAL A 232 -19.57 -16.27 17.81
N GLY A 233 -18.95 -15.81 18.89
CA GLY A 233 -19.22 -14.50 19.50
C GLY A 233 -18.97 -13.35 18.54
N VAL A 234 -17.86 -13.39 17.79
CA VAL A 234 -17.54 -12.40 16.75
C VAL A 234 -18.55 -12.47 15.61
N ASN A 235 -19.01 -13.66 15.21
CA ASN A 235 -20.04 -13.77 14.17
C ASN A 235 -21.37 -13.12 14.60
N TYR A 236 -21.77 -13.21 15.86
CA TYR A 236 -22.93 -12.47 16.38
C TYR A 236 -22.66 -10.95 16.45
N MET A 237 -21.42 -10.52 16.73
CA MET A 237 -21.07 -9.10 16.73
C MET A 237 -21.27 -8.45 15.35
N ARG A 238 -21.23 -9.21 14.25
CA ARG A 238 -21.41 -8.70 12.88
C ARG A 238 -22.75 -8.01 12.67
N GLU A 239 -23.80 -8.43 13.37
CA GLU A 239 -25.11 -7.77 13.36
C GLU A 239 -25.10 -6.38 14.01
N HIS A 240 -24.04 -6.05 14.78
CA HIS A 240 -23.97 -4.85 15.61
C HIS A 240 -22.67 -4.06 15.34
N MET A 241 -22.20 -4.06 14.11
CA MET A 241 -21.06 -3.26 13.64
C MET A 241 -21.45 -2.51 12.36
N PRO A 242 -20.72 -1.44 11.97
CA PRO A 242 -20.95 -0.74 10.70
C PRO A 242 -20.91 -1.71 9.52
N SER A 243 -21.81 -1.54 8.55
CA SER A 243 -21.87 -2.38 7.33
C SER A 243 -20.59 -2.29 6.48
N SER A 244 -19.84 -1.20 6.65
CA SER A 244 -18.52 -0.97 6.02
C SER A 244 -17.39 -1.76 6.68
N ALA A 245 -17.55 -2.19 7.94
CA ALA A 245 -16.52 -2.95 8.65
C ALA A 245 -16.44 -4.41 8.17
N ARG A 246 -15.26 -5.00 8.31
CA ARG A 246 -15.01 -6.42 7.99
C ARG A 246 -14.16 -7.05 9.10
N ILE A 247 -14.47 -8.29 9.43
CA ILE A 247 -13.67 -9.09 10.36
C ILE A 247 -13.50 -10.48 9.76
N HIS A 248 -12.25 -10.91 9.63
CA HIS A 248 -11.87 -12.22 9.15
C HIS A 248 -11.03 -12.93 10.20
N TYR A 249 -11.00 -14.26 10.19
CA TYR A 249 -10.13 -15.02 11.07
C TYR A 249 -9.63 -16.30 10.42
N ALA A 250 -8.50 -16.80 10.93
CA ALA A 250 -7.95 -18.10 10.61
C ALA A 250 -7.43 -18.75 11.90
N ILE A 251 -7.71 -20.03 12.11
CA ILE A 251 -7.12 -20.81 13.19
C ILE A 251 -5.71 -21.18 12.74
N THR A 252 -4.69 -20.65 13.41
CA THR A 252 -3.27 -20.86 13.05
C THR A 252 -2.65 -22.01 13.83
N ASP A 253 -3.20 -22.34 15.01
CA ASP A 253 -2.85 -23.52 15.80
C ASP A 253 -4.13 -24.06 16.48
N SER A 254 -4.48 -25.30 16.18
CA SER A 254 -5.63 -25.99 16.79
C SER A 254 -5.28 -26.79 18.06
N GLY A 255 -4.02 -26.74 18.52
CA GLY A 255 -3.58 -27.46 19.70
C GLY A 255 -3.29 -28.95 19.48
N GLY A 256 -3.16 -29.39 18.22
CA GLY A 256 -2.80 -30.76 17.84
C GLY A 256 -3.88 -31.48 17.04
N HIS A 257 -3.55 -32.69 16.57
CA HIS A 257 -4.40 -33.48 15.65
C HIS A 257 -5.13 -34.66 16.32
N ALA A 258 -4.86 -34.92 17.61
CA ALA A 258 -5.40 -36.08 18.31
C ALA A 258 -6.71 -35.72 19.05
N PRO A 259 -7.89 -36.15 18.57
CA PRO A 259 -9.20 -35.78 19.14
C PRO A 259 -9.45 -36.36 20.54
N ASN A 260 -8.66 -37.34 20.96
CA ASN A 260 -8.70 -37.93 22.29
C ASN A 260 -7.85 -37.21 23.36
N VAL A 261 -7.26 -36.08 22.98
CA VAL A 261 -6.52 -35.18 23.87
C VAL A 261 -7.24 -33.82 23.90
N VAL A 262 -7.65 -33.37 25.10
CA VAL A 262 -8.17 -32.00 25.27
C VAL A 262 -7.06 -31.00 24.99
N GLN A 263 -7.29 -30.03 24.11
CA GLN A 263 -6.27 -29.10 23.63
C GLN A 263 -5.88 -28.09 24.73
N ALA A 264 -4.58 -28.13 25.11
CA ALA A 264 -4.04 -27.23 26.13
C ALA A 264 -3.68 -25.84 25.60
N SER A 265 -3.52 -25.70 24.29
CA SER A 265 -3.26 -24.43 23.61
C SER A 265 -4.01 -24.36 22.30
N ALA A 266 -4.40 -23.17 21.87
CA ALA A 266 -4.89 -22.90 20.52
C ALA A 266 -4.65 -21.43 20.20
N THR A 267 -4.45 -21.13 18.90
CA THR A 267 -4.24 -19.75 18.42
C THR A 267 -5.14 -19.46 17.26
N VAL A 268 -5.78 -18.30 17.30
CA VAL A 268 -6.57 -17.77 16.19
C VAL A 268 -6.07 -16.36 15.83
N ARG A 269 -5.90 -16.11 14.53
CA ARG A 269 -5.54 -14.83 13.98
C ARG A 269 -6.76 -14.12 13.45
N TYR A 270 -6.92 -12.86 13.80
CA TYR A 270 -8.00 -11.98 13.35
C TYR A 270 -7.47 -10.82 12.53
N LEU A 271 -8.18 -10.46 11.48
CA LEU A 271 -8.01 -9.22 10.72
C LEU A 271 -9.29 -8.40 10.86
N VAL A 272 -9.20 -7.27 11.55
CA VAL A 272 -10.30 -6.34 11.79
C VAL A 272 -10.12 -5.13 10.90
N ARG A 273 -11.14 -4.75 10.13
CA ARG A 273 -11.12 -3.60 9.22
C ARG A 273 -12.29 -2.68 9.46
N ALA A 274 -12.03 -1.37 9.41
CA ALA A 274 -13.05 -0.32 9.52
C ALA A 274 -12.75 0.81 8.53
N ARG A 275 -13.79 1.62 8.23
CA ARG A 275 -13.63 2.74 7.31
C ARG A 275 -12.73 3.84 7.88
N GLN A 276 -12.71 4.00 9.19
CA GLN A 276 -11.96 5.04 9.88
C GLN A 276 -11.25 4.48 11.12
N LEU A 277 -10.12 5.07 11.45
CA LEU A 277 -9.28 4.66 12.57
C LEU A 277 -10.02 4.63 13.92
N PRO A 278 -10.86 5.60 14.33
CA PRO A 278 -11.62 5.51 15.58
C PRO A 278 -12.60 4.34 15.64
N GLU A 279 -13.22 3.98 14.50
CA GLU A 279 -14.09 2.79 14.41
C GLU A 279 -13.29 1.50 14.59
N LEU A 280 -12.10 1.42 13.97
CA LEU A 280 -11.19 0.28 14.11
C LEU A 280 -10.87 0.03 15.59
N HIS A 281 -10.43 1.06 16.31
CA HIS A 281 -10.08 0.96 17.73
C HIS A 281 -11.25 0.46 18.58
N GLN A 282 -12.48 0.91 18.30
CA GLN A 282 -13.67 0.43 18.98
C GLN A 282 -13.97 -1.04 18.69
N LEU A 283 -13.85 -1.47 17.41
CA LEU A 283 -14.08 -2.85 17.01
C LEU A 283 -13.04 -3.79 17.62
N VAL A 284 -11.77 -3.43 17.61
CA VAL A 284 -10.68 -4.20 18.25
C VAL A 284 -10.95 -4.40 19.73
N LYS A 285 -11.36 -3.34 20.47
CA LYS A 285 -11.74 -3.44 21.89
C LYS A 285 -12.88 -4.42 22.09
N ARG A 286 -13.87 -4.45 21.20
CA ARG A 286 -15.01 -5.40 21.26
C ARG A 286 -14.58 -6.83 20.99
N VAL A 287 -13.71 -7.06 19.99
CA VAL A 287 -13.17 -8.39 19.69
C VAL A 287 -12.36 -8.93 20.87
N LYS A 288 -11.52 -8.10 21.53
CA LYS A 288 -10.80 -8.48 22.76
C LYS A 288 -11.75 -8.90 23.89
N LYS A 289 -12.84 -8.15 24.11
CA LYS A 289 -13.85 -8.52 25.12
C LYS A 289 -14.54 -9.84 24.82
N ILE A 290 -14.77 -10.17 23.56
CA ILE A 290 -15.35 -11.47 23.18
C ILE A 290 -14.37 -12.60 23.48
N ALA A 291 -13.07 -12.40 23.23
CA ALA A 291 -12.04 -13.35 23.58
C ALA A 291 -11.97 -13.60 25.10
N GLU A 292 -12.04 -12.55 25.91
CA GLU A 292 -12.12 -12.62 27.38
C GLU A 292 -13.36 -13.40 27.83
N GLY A 293 -14.52 -13.14 27.21
CA GLY A 293 -15.77 -13.87 27.48
C GLY A 293 -15.67 -15.35 27.12
N ALA A 294 -15.04 -15.70 25.99
CA ALA A 294 -14.82 -17.08 25.59
C ALA A 294 -13.89 -17.81 26.58
N ALA A 295 -12.80 -17.16 27.01
CA ALA A 295 -11.90 -17.70 28.02
C ALA A 295 -12.60 -17.95 29.36
N LEU A 296 -13.45 -17.00 29.80
CA LEU A 296 -14.24 -17.15 31.02
C LEU A 296 -15.22 -18.35 30.95
N MET A 297 -15.90 -18.53 29.83
CA MET A 297 -16.85 -19.64 29.62
C MET A 297 -16.17 -21.01 29.64
N THR A 298 -14.93 -21.10 29.17
CA THR A 298 -14.18 -22.35 29.06
C THR A 298 -13.19 -22.58 30.20
N GLU A 299 -13.12 -21.67 31.16
CA GLU A 299 -12.15 -21.67 32.26
C GLU A 299 -10.70 -21.77 31.73
N THR A 300 -10.41 -21.06 30.63
CA THR A 300 -9.08 -20.93 30.03
C THR A 300 -8.52 -19.52 30.25
N GLU A 301 -7.25 -19.30 29.87
CA GLU A 301 -6.61 -17.99 29.84
C GLU A 301 -6.50 -17.51 28.39
N VAL A 302 -6.60 -16.20 28.14
CA VAL A 302 -6.38 -15.59 26.83
C VAL A 302 -5.41 -14.42 26.93
N SER A 303 -4.48 -14.34 25.99
CA SER A 303 -3.69 -13.15 25.69
C SER A 303 -3.82 -12.77 24.22
N SER A 304 -3.56 -11.51 23.89
CA SER A 304 -3.61 -11.04 22.51
C SER A 304 -2.41 -10.17 22.19
N GLU A 305 -1.96 -10.24 20.95
CA GLU A 305 -0.86 -9.47 20.40
C GLU A 305 -1.30 -8.84 19.08
N VAL A 306 -1.00 -7.55 18.89
CA VAL A 306 -1.12 -6.89 17.59
C VAL A 306 0.10 -7.25 16.77
N ILE A 307 -0.11 -7.72 15.54
CA ILE A 307 0.97 -8.10 14.62
C ILE A 307 1.30 -6.95 13.68
N SER A 308 0.26 -6.31 13.12
CA SER A 308 0.38 -5.19 12.19
C SER A 308 -0.85 -4.30 12.28
N GLY A 309 -0.77 -3.11 11.69
CA GLY A 309 -1.91 -2.21 11.64
C GLY A 309 -1.68 -1.01 10.74
N ASP A 310 -2.73 -0.65 9.99
CA ASP A 310 -2.74 0.47 9.08
C ASP A 310 -3.88 1.42 9.43
N ALA A 311 -3.62 2.72 9.39
CA ALA A 311 -4.68 3.71 9.40
C ALA A 311 -5.32 3.81 7.99
N ASN A 312 -6.56 4.30 7.93
CA ASN A 312 -7.16 4.65 6.64
C ASN A 312 -6.43 5.84 6.02
N LEU A 313 -6.38 5.89 4.68
CA LEU A 313 -5.80 7.02 3.95
C LEU A 313 -6.57 8.31 4.27
N LEU A 314 -5.85 9.34 4.69
CA LEU A 314 -6.40 10.67 4.98
C LEU A 314 -6.34 11.52 3.71
N ALA A 315 -7.46 12.14 3.34
CA ALA A 315 -7.54 13.02 2.18
C ALA A 315 -6.72 14.31 2.37
N ASN A 316 -6.16 14.82 1.26
CA ASN A 316 -5.60 16.16 1.19
C ASN A 316 -6.04 16.84 -0.11
N PRO A 317 -7.24 17.43 -0.16
CA PRO A 317 -7.81 18.01 -1.37
C PRO A 317 -6.91 19.03 -2.10
N PRO A 318 -6.12 19.90 -1.43
CA PRO A 318 -5.18 20.76 -2.12
C PRO A 318 -4.15 19.99 -2.97
N LEU A 319 -3.55 18.93 -2.40
CA LEU A 319 -2.61 18.07 -3.13
C LEU A 319 -3.29 17.24 -4.21
N GLU A 320 -4.48 16.70 -3.92
CA GLU A 320 -5.25 15.90 -4.86
C GLU A 320 -5.64 16.71 -6.11
N ALA A 321 -6.14 17.94 -5.92
CA ALA A 321 -6.48 18.83 -7.01
C ALA A 321 -5.25 19.19 -7.84
N ARG A 322 -4.14 19.53 -7.19
CA ARG A 322 -2.90 19.89 -7.88
C ARG A 322 -2.29 18.73 -8.64
N MET A 323 -2.28 17.54 -8.06
CA MET A 323 -1.85 16.32 -8.74
C MET A 323 -2.72 16.03 -9.97
N HIS A 324 -4.03 16.23 -9.87
CA HIS A 324 -4.93 16.05 -11.02
C HIS A 324 -4.61 17.00 -12.16
N GLU A 325 -4.27 18.27 -11.87
CA GLU A 325 -3.81 19.23 -12.87
C GLU A 325 -2.52 18.77 -13.57
N HIS A 326 -1.55 18.20 -12.81
CA HIS A 326 -0.33 17.62 -13.38
C HIS A 326 -0.62 16.42 -14.29
N LEU A 327 -1.54 15.53 -13.90
CA LEU A 327 -1.96 14.42 -14.75
C LEU A 327 -2.58 14.92 -16.07
N LEU A 328 -3.44 15.96 -16.00
CA LEU A 328 -4.03 16.57 -17.19
C LEU A 328 -2.97 17.24 -18.08
N ALA A 329 -1.97 17.88 -17.49
CA ALA A 329 -0.86 18.50 -18.22
C ALA A 329 0.05 17.46 -18.92
N LEU A 330 0.23 16.29 -18.33
CA LEU A 330 0.97 15.16 -18.92
C LEU A 330 0.21 14.52 -20.10
N GLY A 331 -1.13 14.58 -20.06
CA GLY A 331 -1.98 13.95 -21.07
C GLY A 331 -2.05 12.42 -20.96
N PRO A 332 -2.49 11.72 -22.02
CA PRO A 332 -2.69 10.27 -22.00
C PRO A 332 -1.38 9.48 -21.97
N ILE A 333 -1.43 8.26 -21.39
CA ILE A 333 -0.31 7.32 -21.48
C ILE A 333 -0.12 6.87 -22.94
N PRO A 334 1.10 6.92 -23.51
CA PRO A 334 1.36 6.65 -24.92
C PRO A 334 1.40 5.14 -25.23
N PHE A 335 0.29 4.44 -24.96
CA PHE A 335 0.17 3.03 -25.33
C PHE A 335 0.11 2.88 -26.87
N ASP A 336 0.91 1.97 -27.39
CA ASP A 336 0.93 1.64 -28.81
C ASP A 336 0.08 0.40 -29.16
N ASP A 337 0.09 0.02 -30.43
CA ASP A 337 -0.69 -1.13 -30.93
C ASP A 337 -0.21 -2.46 -30.35
N GLU A 338 1.07 -2.59 -30.02
CA GLU A 338 1.65 -3.80 -29.40
C GLU A 338 1.17 -3.96 -27.96
N ASP A 339 1.15 -2.87 -27.19
CA ASP A 339 0.60 -2.85 -25.82
C ASP A 339 -0.88 -3.25 -25.84
N ARG A 340 -1.66 -2.69 -26.76
CA ARG A 340 -3.10 -2.99 -26.89
C ARG A 340 -3.37 -4.42 -27.32
N LYS A 341 -2.56 -4.99 -28.20
CA LYS A 341 -2.65 -6.40 -28.59
C LYS A 341 -2.34 -7.31 -27.40
N MET A 342 -1.27 -7.01 -26.65
CA MET A 342 -0.91 -7.79 -25.46
C MET A 342 -2.04 -7.73 -24.42
N ALA A 343 -2.58 -6.54 -24.16
CA ALA A 343 -3.70 -6.36 -23.24
C ALA A 343 -4.96 -7.12 -23.71
N ALA A 344 -5.24 -7.13 -25.02
CA ALA A 344 -6.35 -7.90 -25.60
C ALA A 344 -6.17 -9.42 -25.36
N MET A 345 -4.95 -9.94 -25.45
CA MET A 345 -4.66 -11.34 -25.13
C MET A 345 -4.98 -11.64 -23.66
N PHE A 346 -4.58 -10.77 -22.73
CA PHE A 346 -4.90 -10.95 -21.30
C PHE A 346 -6.41 -10.86 -21.05
N GLN A 347 -7.14 -9.98 -21.73
CA GLN A 347 -8.59 -9.90 -21.58
C GLN A 347 -9.31 -11.21 -21.99
N THR A 348 -8.73 -12.05 -22.84
CA THR A 348 -9.32 -13.38 -23.14
C THR A 348 -9.33 -14.33 -21.95
N ALA A 349 -8.48 -14.09 -20.94
CA ALA A 349 -8.39 -14.86 -19.70
C ALA A 349 -9.16 -14.22 -18.53
N LEU A 350 -9.96 -13.17 -18.79
CA LEU A 350 -10.78 -12.46 -17.82
C LEU A 350 -12.26 -12.70 -18.08
N SER A 351 -13.06 -12.70 -17.02
CA SER A 351 -14.51 -12.75 -17.14
C SER A 351 -15.09 -11.37 -17.49
N ALA A 352 -16.31 -11.37 -18.01
CA ALA A 352 -17.04 -10.11 -18.23
C ALA A 352 -17.29 -9.37 -16.89
N GLU A 353 -17.39 -10.11 -15.79
CA GLU A 353 -17.57 -9.58 -14.44
C GLU A 353 -16.30 -8.88 -13.95
N ASP A 354 -15.11 -9.44 -14.18
CA ASP A 354 -13.83 -8.80 -13.85
C ASP A 354 -13.68 -7.45 -14.57
N ILE A 355 -14.04 -7.40 -15.84
CA ILE A 355 -13.99 -6.18 -16.65
C ILE A 355 -15.02 -5.15 -16.14
N ALA A 356 -16.25 -5.58 -15.85
CA ALA A 356 -17.29 -4.70 -15.34
C ALA A 356 -16.95 -4.14 -13.94
N GLU A 357 -16.42 -4.98 -13.06
CA GLU A 357 -15.96 -4.59 -11.72
C GLU A 357 -14.82 -3.57 -11.79
N SER A 358 -13.87 -3.76 -12.72
CA SER A 358 -12.78 -2.82 -12.94
C SER A 358 -13.29 -1.42 -13.31
N TYR A 359 -14.27 -1.30 -14.20
CA TYR A 359 -14.91 -0.01 -14.52
C TYR A 359 -15.69 0.57 -13.33
N ALA A 360 -16.45 -0.28 -12.64
CA ALA A 360 -17.24 0.14 -11.49
C ALA A 360 -16.37 0.67 -10.36
N ARG A 361 -15.27 -0.01 -10.06
CA ARG A 361 -14.31 0.35 -9.02
C ARG A 361 -13.72 1.75 -9.19
N PHE A 362 -13.47 2.19 -10.43
CA PHE A 362 -12.91 3.51 -10.72
C PHE A 362 -13.97 4.54 -11.14
N GLY A 363 -15.26 4.18 -11.16
CA GLY A 363 -16.34 5.07 -11.57
C GLY A 363 -16.22 5.51 -13.03
N VAL A 364 -15.54 4.73 -13.87
CA VAL A 364 -15.35 5.02 -15.30
C VAL A 364 -16.46 4.35 -16.10
N LYS A 365 -17.00 5.08 -17.09
CA LYS A 365 -18.02 4.50 -17.97
C LYS A 365 -17.42 3.41 -18.84
N PRO A 366 -18.05 2.22 -18.93
CA PRO A 366 -17.57 1.14 -19.79
C PRO A 366 -17.45 1.57 -21.24
N GLN A 367 -16.31 1.21 -21.86
CA GLN A 367 -16.02 1.44 -23.26
C GLN A 367 -15.78 0.07 -23.94
N PRO A 368 -16.76 -0.41 -24.72
CA PRO A 368 -16.62 -1.72 -25.37
C PRO A 368 -15.41 -1.79 -26.29
N GLY A 369 -14.62 -2.86 -26.15
CA GLY A 369 -13.42 -3.11 -26.94
C GLY A 369 -12.16 -2.36 -26.53
N LEU A 370 -12.22 -1.51 -25.47
CA LEU A 370 -11.03 -0.89 -24.93
C LEU A 370 -10.27 -1.91 -24.06
N THR A 371 -8.98 -2.09 -24.34
CA THR A 371 -8.14 -3.07 -23.64
C THR A 371 -7.25 -2.43 -22.59
N LEU A 372 -6.77 -1.20 -22.85
CA LEU A 372 -5.99 -0.35 -21.95
C LEU A 372 -6.65 1.03 -21.88
N HIS A 373 -6.74 1.59 -20.69
CA HIS A 373 -7.25 2.94 -20.50
C HIS A 373 -6.07 3.92 -20.44
N ASP A 374 -5.95 4.77 -21.45
CA ASP A 374 -4.88 5.77 -21.56
C ASP A 374 -5.27 7.14 -21.00
N GLY A 375 -6.58 7.40 -20.77
CA GLY A 375 -7.11 8.64 -20.24
C GLY A 375 -6.93 8.79 -18.73
N ILE A 376 -7.43 9.92 -18.19
CA ILE A 376 -7.41 10.23 -16.77
C ILE A 376 -8.87 10.25 -16.27
N TYR A 377 -9.18 9.47 -15.23
CA TYR A 377 -10.52 9.50 -14.66
C TYR A 377 -10.74 10.80 -13.85
N PRO A 378 -12.00 11.28 -13.74
CA PRO A 378 -12.30 12.52 -13.05
C PRO A 378 -11.88 12.48 -11.58
N LEU A 379 -11.34 13.59 -11.08
CA LEU A 379 -11.16 13.82 -9.66
C LEU A 379 -12.52 13.72 -8.95
N TYR A 380 -12.56 13.04 -7.79
CA TYR A 380 -13.81 12.83 -7.04
C TYR A 380 -14.90 12.06 -7.83
N SER A 381 -14.50 11.01 -8.50
CA SER A 381 -15.48 10.05 -9.03
C SER A 381 -16.37 9.52 -7.90
N PRO A 382 -17.71 9.49 -8.06
CA PRO A 382 -18.65 9.12 -7.00
C PRO A 382 -18.63 7.60 -6.75
N ASN A 383 -17.51 7.09 -6.30
CA ASN A 383 -17.37 5.66 -6.05
C ASN A 383 -16.92 5.37 -4.63
N ASP A 384 -17.83 4.79 -3.85
CA ASP A 384 -17.54 4.22 -2.52
C ASP A 384 -16.95 2.80 -2.59
N ALA A 385 -16.42 2.40 -3.74
CA ALA A 385 -15.82 1.07 -3.90
C ALA A 385 -14.61 0.92 -2.99
N PHE A 386 -14.66 -0.05 -2.10
CA PHE A 386 -13.60 -0.35 -1.14
C PHE A 386 -12.32 -0.74 -1.86
N ILE A 387 -11.24 -0.04 -1.55
CA ILE A 387 -9.90 -0.27 -2.09
C ILE A 387 -9.02 -0.90 -1.01
N GLY A 388 -9.39 -1.96 -0.37
CA GLY A 388 -8.54 -2.64 0.61
C GLY A 388 -7.92 -1.72 1.68
N SER A 389 -6.80 -2.15 2.29
CA SER A 389 -5.97 -1.38 3.20
C SER A 389 -4.61 -1.11 2.57
N THR A 390 -3.90 -0.09 3.03
CA THR A 390 -2.50 0.18 2.70
C THR A 390 -1.85 0.91 3.84
N ASP A 391 -0.60 0.61 4.16
CA ASP A 391 0.15 1.26 5.22
C ASP A 391 0.59 2.70 4.86
N VAL A 392 0.46 3.12 3.59
CA VAL A 392 0.50 4.54 3.18
C VAL A 392 -0.55 5.35 3.95
N GLY A 393 -1.68 4.72 4.30
CA GLY A 393 -2.70 5.33 5.15
C GLY A 393 -2.09 5.90 6.43
N THR A 394 -1.24 5.14 7.12
CA THR A 394 -0.60 5.58 8.37
C THR A 394 0.32 6.79 8.16
N VAL A 395 1.08 6.83 7.06
CA VAL A 395 1.90 8.01 6.71
C VAL A 395 1.02 9.25 6.51
N SER A 396 -0.14 9.10 5.87
CA SER A 396 -1.04 10.24 5.59
C SER A 396 -1.60 10.93 6.83
N TRP A 397 -1.54 10.30 8.01
CA TRP A 397 -1.93 10.92 9.29
C TRP A 397 -0.82 11.77 9.92
N VAL A 398 0.43 11.62 9.50
CA VAL A 398 1.57 12.40 10.03
C VAL A 398 2.15 13.37 9.01
N VAL A 399 1.95 13.10 7.72
CA VAL A 399 2.43 13.93 6.60
C VAL A 399 1.31 14.13 5.58
N PRO A 400 1.02 15.35 5.10
CA PRO A 400 0.11 15.55 3.96
C PRO A 400 0.55 14.69 2.79
N THR A 401 -0.34 13.79 2.33
CA THR A 401 0.01 12.74 1.36
C THR A 401 -0.97 12.74 0.18
N VAL A 402 -0.46 12.52 -1.02
CA VAL A 402 -1.28 12.23 -2.21
C VAL A 402 -0.81 10.97 -2.89
N GLN A 403 -1.76 10.12 -3.29
CA GLN A 403 -1.51 8.90 -4.03
C GLN A 403 -2.18 8.98 -5.40
N ILE A 404 -1.49 8.52 -6.45
CA ILE A 404 -2.09 8.33 -7.78
C ILE A 404 -2.20 6.85 -8.13
N ARG A 405 -3.07 6.56 -9.08
CA ARG A 405 -3.13 5.31 -9.82
C ARG A 405 -2.62 5.56 -11.24
N SER A 406 -1.87 4.61 -11.80
CA SER A 406 -1.46 4.65 -13.20
C SER A 406 -1.80 3.34 -13.89
N ALA A 407 -2.36 3.41 -15.09
CA ALA A 407 -2.71 2.24 -15.87
C ALA A 407 -1.44 1.51 -16.31
N THR A 408 -1.32 0.26 -15.90
CA THR A 408 -0.18 -0.64 -16.16
C THR A 408 -0.64 -1.99 -16.71
N TYR A 409 -1.94 -2.30 -16.59
CA TYR A 409 -2.52 -3.61 -16.90
C TYR A 409 -3.76 -3.48 -17.76
N ALA A 410 -4.10 -4.58 -18.44
CA ALA A 410 -5.35 -4.72 -19.18
C ALA A 410 -6.55 -4.47 -18.26
N ILE A 411 -7.56 -3.76 -18.77
CA ILE A 411 -8.81 -3.50 -18.03
C ILE A 411 -9.45 -4.84 -17.65
N GLY A 412 -9.79 -4.99 -16.38
CA GLY A 412 -10.34 -6.22 -15.81
C GLY A 412 -9.30 -7.07 -15.06
N THR A 413 -8.00 -6.78 -15.16
CA THR A 413 -6.97 -7.55 -14.45
C THR A 413 -7.22 -7.49 -12.93
N PRO A 414 -7.51 -8.63 -12.27
CA PRO A 414 -7.71 -8.66 -10.83
C PRO A 414 -6.38 -8.49 -10.09
N ALA A 415 -6.42 -7.78 -8.96
CA ALA A 415 -5.28 -7.74 -8.05
C ALA A 415 -5.02 -9.12 -7.42
N HIS A 416 -3.78 -9.35 -6.96
CA HIS A 416 -3.34 -10.59 -6.31
C HIS A 416 -3.62 -11.84 -7.16
N SER A 417 -3.33 -11.74 -8.45
CA SER A 417 -3.61 -12.81 -9.42
C SER A 417 -2.40 -13.10 -10.33
N TRP A 418 -2.38 -14.30 -10.91
CA TRP A 418 -1.39 -14.66 -11.90
C TRP A 418 -1.45 -13.75 -13.15
N GLN A 419 -2.65 -13.26 -13.50
CA GLN A 419 -2.85 -12.34 -14.63
C GLN A 419 -2.08 -11.03 -14.41
N LEU A 420 -2.07 -10.52 -13.19
CA LEU A 420 -1.32 -9.31 -12.85
C LEU A 420 0.19 -9.58 -12.92
N VAL A 421 0.67 -10.66 -12.30
CA VAL A 421 2.09 -11.04 -12.33
C VAL A 421 2.59 -11.20 -13.77
N ALA A 422 1.81 -11.87 -14.61
CA ALA A 422 2.16 -12.08 -16.03
C ALA A 422 2.35 -10.78 -16.81
N GLN A 423 1.68 -9.70 -16.40
CA GLN A 423 1.75 -8.39 -17.06
C GLN A 423 2.86 -7.48 -16.52
N GLY A 424 3.54 -7.84 -15.44
CA GLY A 424 4.50 -6.98 -14.75
C GLY A 424 5.77 -6.60 -15.55
N LYS A 425 6.00 -7.21 -16.71
CA LYS A 425 7.10 -6.89 -17.65
C LYS A 425 6.62 -6.47 -19.04
N THR A 426 5.33 -6.16 -19.21
CA THR A 426 4.80 -5.72 -20.52
C THR A 426 5.25 -4.30 -20.85
N GLY A 427 5.20 -3.94 -22.13
CA GLY A 427 5.41 -2.55 -22.58
C GLY A 427 4.43 -1.58 -21.90
N ALA A 428 3.17 -1.99 -21.73
CA ALA A 428 2.16 -1.21 -21.01
C ALA A 428 2.54 -0.98 -19.54
N ALA A 429 3.03 -2.01 -18.84
CA ALA A 429 3.50 -1.89 -17.45
C ALA A 429 4.64 -0.87 -17.35
N HIS A 430 5.66 -0.96 -18.20
CA HIS A 430 6.77 -0.01 -18.21
C HIS A 430 6.34 1.42 -18.54
N LYS A 431 5.41 1.63 -19.49
CA LYS A 431 4.90 2.95 -19.85
C LYS A 431 4.06 3.56 -18.73
N GLY A 432 3.22 2.76 -18.07
CA GLY A 432 2.45 3.19 -16.89
C GLY A 432 3.35 3.54 -15.70
N THR A 433 4.43 2.79 -15.49
CA THR A 433 5.46 3.05 -14.47
C THR A 433 6.17 4.39 -14.74
N GLU A 434 6.64 4.60 -15.97
CA GLU A 434 7.26 5.85 -16.39
C GLU A 434 6.31 7.04 -16.23
N TYR A 435 5.04 6.86 -16.57
CA TYR A 435 4.01 7.88 -16.42
C TYR A 435 3.80 8.28 -14.94
N ALA A 436 3.73 7.31 -14.05
CA ALA A 436 3.62 7.55 -12.62
C ALA A 436 4.84 8.32 -12.08
N ALA A 437 6.04 7.97 -12.53
CA ALA A 437 7.26 8.69 -12.19
C ALA A 437 7.21 10.16 -12.66
N LYS A 438 6.73 10.42 -13.89
CA LYS A 438 6.53 11.77 -14.43
C LYS A 438 5.55 12.59 -13.57
N ALA A 439 4.42 12.00 -13.19
CA ALA A 439 3.41 12.67 -12.39
C ALA A 439 3.94 13.05 -11.00
N MET A 440 4.58 12.11 -10.29
CA MET A 440 5.15 12.38 -8.96
C MET A 440 6.28 13.40 -9.03
N ALA A 441 7.21 13.28 -9.99
CA ALA A 441 8.31 14.21 -10.13
C ALA A 441 7.83 15.62 -10.51
N SER A 442 6.85 15.73 -11.40
CA SER A 442 6.29 17.03 -11.80
C SER A 442 5.63 17.75 -10.62
N LEU A 443 4.85 17.06 -9.79
CA LEU A 443 4.28 17.64 -8.58
C LEU A 443 5.37 17.97 -7.56
N ALA A 444 6.37 17.10 -7.37
CA ALA A 444 7.47 17.36 -6.44
C ALA A 444 8.22 18.66 -6.79
N ILE A 445 8.51 18.92 -8.07
CA ILE A 445 9.13 20.17 -8.51
C ILE A 445 8.20 21.36 -8.28
N ASP A 446 6.91 21.21 -8.54
CA ASP A 446 5.95 22.28 -8.28
C ASP A 446 5.88 22.64 -6.78
N LEU A 447 5.88 21.66 -5.90
CA LEU A 447 5.96 21.85 -4.45
C LEU A 447 7.25 22.56 -4.01
N LEU A 448 8.39 22.23 -4.64
CA LEU A 448 9.68 22.87 -4.35
C LEU A 448 9.73 24.35 -4.75
N VAL A 449 8.98 24.75 -5.77
CA VAL A 449 8.99 26.14 -6.27
C VAL A 449 7.74 26.95 -5.89
N THR A 450 6.72 26.31 -5.27
CA THR A 450 5.45 26.94 -4.88
C THR A 450 5.16 26.69 -3.40
N PRO A 451 5.81 27.41 -2.47
CA PRO A 451 5.65 27.19 -1.02
C PRO A 451 4.20 27.32 -0.52
N GLU A 452 3.40 28.11 -1.22
CA GLU A 452 1.98 28.33 -0.90
C GLU A 452 1.16 27.03 -0.99
N LEU A 453 1.51 26.15 -1.91
CA LEU A 453 0.87 24.84 -2.06
C LEU A 453 1.15 23.95 -0.84
N ILE A 454 2.38 23.94 -0.35
CA ILE A 454 2.74 23.22 0.88
C ILE A 454 1.99 23.78 2.09
N ALA A 455 1.91 25.13 2.18
CA ALA A 455 1.18 25.77 3.27
C ALA A 455 -0.32 25.39 3.27
N GLN A 456 -0.96 25.36 2.10
CA GLN A 456 -2.36 24.94 1.96
C GLN A 456 -2.53 23.45 2.33
N ALA A 457 -1.65 22.57 1.86
CA ALA A 457 -1.69 21.14 2.18
C ALA A 457 -1.55 20.89 3.69
N LYS A 458 -0.62 21.58 4.35
CA LYS A 458 -0.42 21.48 5.80
C LYS A 458 -1.60 22.06 6.59
N ALA A 459 -2.21 23.13 6.13
CA ALA A 459 -3.37 23.72 6.80
C ALA A 459 -4.59 22.76 6.77
N ASP A 460 -4.92 22.18 5.61
CA ASP A 460 -5.98 21.17 5.49
C ASP A 460 -5.70 19.94 6.36
N HIS A 461 -4.45 19.46 6.34
CA HIS A 461 -4.03 18.32 7.16
C HIS A 461 -4.21 18.59 8.66
N GLN A 462 -3.77 19.76 9.14
CA GLN A 462 -3.94 20.15 10.54
C GLN A 462 -5.39 20.28 10.96
N GLU A 463 -6.26 20.83 10.10
CA GLU A 463 -7.69 20.92 10.36
C GLU A 463 -8.31 19.52 10.55
N ARG A 464 -7.94 18.54 9.73
CA ARG A 464 -8.41 17.15 9.84
C ARG A 464 -7.94 16.49 11.13
N LEU A 465 -6.68 16.69 11.50
CA LEU A 465 -6.12 16.16 12.76
C LEU A 465 -6.75 16.78 14.01
N GLN A 466 -7.21 18.04 13.94
CA GLN A 466 -7.98 18.66 15.03
C GLN A 466 -9.36 18.01 15.20
N GLN A 467 -9.99 17.58 14.10
CA GLN A 467 -11.28 16.89 14.13
C GLN A 467 -11.14 15.44 14.63
N THR A 468 -10.06 14.77 14.21
CA THR A 468 -9.78 13.37 14.58
C THR A 468 -8.30 13.23 14.86
N PRO A 469 -7.86 13.24 16.13
CA PRO A 469 -6.47 13.03 16.49
C PRO A 469 -5.96 11.66 16.03
N PHE A 470 -4.71 11.63 15.56
CA PHE A 470 -4.06 10.38 15.19
C PHE A 470 -3.71 9.53 16.40
N GLU A 471 -4.04 8.25 16.34
CA GLU A 471 -3.60 7.22 17.27
C GLU A 471 -3.10 6.05 16.43
N ASN A 472 -1.80 5.77 16.47
CA ASN A 472 -1.22 4.70 15.64
C ASN A 472 -1.91 3.36 15.95
N PRO A 473 -2.39 2.62 14.94
CA PRO A 473 -2.98 1.29 15.16
C PRO A 473 -1.97 0.26 15.66
N ILE A 474 -0.66 0.52 15.55
CA ILE A 474 0.41 -0.32 16.10
C ILE A 474 0.81 0.25 17.48
N PRO A 475 0.64 -0.51 18.58
CA PRO A 475 1.09 -0.10 19.92
C PRO A 475 2.61 0.11 20.00
N ASP A 476 3.04 0.95 20.95
CA ASP A 476 4.46 1.33 21.09
C ASP A 476 5.39 0.16 21.41
N ASP A 477 4.90 -0.87 22.10
CA ASP A 477 5.65 -2.06 22.49
C ASP A 477 5.74 -3.16 21.41
N VAL A 478 5.03 -2.99 20.30
CA VAL A 478 5.05 -3.94 19.18
C VAL A 478 6.23 -3.66 18.26
N LEU A 479 6.97 -4.70 17.91
CA LEU A 479 8.09 -4.63 16.97
C LEU A 479 7.69 -5.16 15.60
N PRO A 480 8.40 -4.75 14.51
CA PRO A 480 8.17 -5.32 13.20
C PRO A 480 8.25 -6.85 13.22
N PRO A 481 7.29 -7.57 12.60
CA PRO A 481 7.28 -9.04 12.63
C PRO A 481 8.29 -9.64 11.63
N ILE A 482 9.56 -9.29 11.81
CA ILE A 482 10.65 -9.75 10.94
C ILE A 482 10.87 -11.25 11.22
N PRO A 483 10.89 -12.11 10.16
CA PRO A 483 11.18 -13.54 10.32
C PRO A 483 12.51 -13.76 11.02
N GLN A 484 12.50 -14.58 12.07
CA GLN A 484 13.74 -15.03 12.69
C GLN A 484 14.31 -16.17 11.85
N GLY A 485 15.46 -15.93 11.19
CA GLY A 485 16.14 -16.87 10.33
C GLY A 485 16.61 -18.14 11.04
#